data_5bcf50dcd49c937c26f7382eefe408bb
#
_entry.id   5bcf50dcd49c937c26f7382eefe408bb
#
_cell.length_a   1.000
_cell.length_b   1.000
_cell.length_c   1.000
_cell.angle_alpha   90.00
_cell.angle_beta   90.00
_cell.angle_gamma   90.00
#
_symmetry.space_group_name_H-M   'P 1'
#
loop_
_entity.id
_entity.type
_entity.pdbx_description
1 polymer ?
#
loop_
_entity_poly.entity_id
_entity_poly.type
_entity_poly.pdbx_seq_one_letter_code
_entity_poly.pdbx_strand_id
1 'polypeptide(L)' 'MIKVKAEANYGFAGTNMTFKEEFDDDVTDEEIEEVIGDMVMEQVDWSWEKEQL' A
#
# COMPACT_ATOMS: atom_id res chain seq x y z
N MET A 1 3.09 -15.11 6.48
CA MET A 1 3.24 -14.01 5.53
C MET A 1 2.70 -12.73 6.14
N ILE A 2 3.26 -11.62 5.73
CA ILE A 2 2.83 -10.32 6.24
C ILE A 2 1.79 -9.73 5.29
N LYS A 3 0.65 -9.34 5.83
CA LYS A 3 -0.38 -8.67 5.05
C LYS A 3 -0.23 -7.17 5.21
N VAL A 4 -0.29 -6.46 4.10
CA VAL A 4 -0.17 -5.01 4.07
C VAL A 4 -1.43 -4.44 3.46
N LYS A 5 -2.00 -3.46 4.12
CA LYS A 5 -3.16 -2.73 3.62
C LYS A 5 -2.69 -1.38 3.13
N ALA A 6 -3.02 -1.05 1.90
CA ALA A 6 -2.62 0.22 1.30
C ALA A 6 -3.85 1.02 0.89
N GLU A 7 -3.74 2.32 1.00
CA GLU A 7 -4.80 3.24 0.59
C GLU A 7 -4.20 4.30 -0.31
N ALA A 8 -4.87 4.58 -1.40
CA ALA A 8 -4.45 5.60 -2.34
C ALA A 8 -5.59 6.56 -2.61
N ASN A 9 -5.26 7.84 -2.71
CA ASN A 9 -6.22 8.89 -2.97
C ASN A 9 -5.80 9.64 -4.23
N TYR A 10 -6.71 9.75 -5.18
CA TYR A 10 -6.44 10.40 -6.46
C TYR A 10 -6.81 11.86 -6.50
N GLY A 11 -7.16 12.43 -5.35
CA GLY A 11 -7.47 13.85 -5.27
C GLY A 11 -8.89 14.22 -5.63
N PHE A 12 -9.73 13.26 -5.97
CA PHE A 12 -11.15 13.50 -6.28
C PHE A 12 -12.03 12.79 -5.29
N ALA A 13 -13.15 13.37 -4.97
CA ALA A 13 -14.09 12.75 -4.05
C ALA A 13 -14.54 11.40 -4.62
N GLY A 14 -14.56 10.38 -3.77
CA GLY A 14 -15.01 9.05 -4.15
C GLY A 14 -13.98 8.22 -4.92
N THR A 15 -12.75 8.69 -5.03
CA THR A 15 -11.71 7.96 -5.77
C THR A 15 -10.73 7.22 -4.88
N ASN A 16 -11.01 7.11 -3.60
CA ASN A 16 -10.14 6.37 -2.69
C ASN A 16 -10.13 4.89 -3.05
N MET A 17 -8.94 4.32 -3.09
CA MET A 17 -8.78 2.90 -3.32
C MET A 17 -8.11 2.27 -2.11
N THR A 18 -8.58 1.10 -1.75
CA THR A 18 -7.97 0.30 -0.70
C THR A 18 -7.67 -1.08 -1.26
N PHE A 19 -6.46 -1.55 -1.04
CA PHE A 19 -6.08 -2.88 -1.50
C PHE A 19 -5.12 -3.52 -0.51
N LYS A 20 -4.99 -4.83 -0.63
CA LYS A 20 -4.15 -5.61 0.26
C LYS A 20 -3.18 -6.45 -0.55
N GLU A 21 -1.97 -6.56 -0.02
CA GLU A 21 -0.93 -7.39 -0.61
C GLU A 21 -0.29 -8.25 0.47
N GLU A 22 0.19 -9.40 0.08
CA GLU A 22 0.91 -10.28 0.98
C GLU A 22 2.39 -10.30 0.62
N PHE A 23 3.22 -10.28 1.63
CA PHE A 23 4.68 -10.29 1.47
C PHE A 23 5.29 -11.39 2.33
N ASP A 24 6.51 -11.77 2.00
CA ASP A 24 7.25 -12.72 2.81
C ASP A 24 7.53 -12.15 4.20
N ASP A 25 7.73 -13.02 5.16
CA ASP A 25 7.95 -12.60 6.54
C ASP A 25 9.21 -11.76 6.72
N ASP A 26 10.17 -11.90 5.83
CA ASP A 26 11.43 -11.15 5.88
C ASP A 26 11.43 -9.87 5.05
N VAL A 27 10.28 -9.48 4.53
CA VAL A 27 10.18 -8.25 3.74
C VAL A 27 10.51 -7.04 4.61
N THR A 28 11.21 -6.08 4.01
CA THR A 28 11.53 -4.83 4.70
C THR A 28 10.51 -3.75 4.35
N ASP A 29 10.45 -2.72 5.19
CA ASP A 29 9.55 -1.60 4.94
C ASP A 29 9.88 -0.92 3.60
N GLU A 30 11.18 -0.82 3.27
CA GLU A 30 11.59 -0.25 2.01
C GLU A 30 11.05 -1.03 0.82
N GLU A 31 11.08 -2.35 0.91
CA GLU A 31 10.55 -3.19 -0.16
C GLU A 31 9.05 -3.02 -0.29
N ILE A 32 8.35 -2.93 0.83
CA ILE A 32 6.91 -2.71 0.82
C ILE A 32 6.59 -1.38 0.14
N GLU A 33 7.29 -0.33 0.52
CA GLU A 33 7.06 0.99 -0.07
C GLU A 33 7.35 1.00 -1.56
N GLU A 34 8.38 0.30 -1.98
CA GLU A 34 8.71 0.24 -3.39
C GLU A 34 7.61 -0.44 -4.19
N VAL A 35 7.13 -1.58 -3.71
CA VAL A 35 6.08 -2.33 -4.40
C VAL A 35 4.77 -1.54 -4.42
N ILE A 36 4.36 -1.02 -3.26
CA ILE A 36 3.10 -0.27 -3.18
C ILE A 36 3.21 1.01 -4.01
N GLY A 37 4.35 1.69 -3.95
CA GLY A 37 4.56 2.89 -4.74
C GLY A 37 4.43 2.65 -6.23
N ASP A 38 4.92 1.51 -6.72
CA ASP A 38 4.77 1.16 -8.13
C ASP A 38 3.31 0.93 -8.49
N MET A 39 2.54 0.38 -7.57
CA MET A 39 1.14 0.09 -7.82
C MET A 39 0.27 1.34 -7.83
N VAL A 40 0.66 2.34 -7.04
CA VAL A 40 -0.13 3.57 -6.92
C VAL A 40 0.53 4.75 -7.61
N MET A 41 1.36 4.49 -8.60
CA MET A 41 2.11 5.56 -9.29
C MET A 41 1.24 6.74 -9.66
N GLU A 42 1.82 7.93 -9.57
CA GLU A 42 1.20 9.19 -9.92
C GLU A 42 0.06 9.60 -9.01
N GLN A 43 -0.03 9.01 -7.84
CA GLN A 43 -1.10 9.36 -6.93
C GLN A 43 -0.75 10.61 -6.13
N VAL A 44 -1.78 11.30 -5.69
CA VAL A 44 -1.61 12.48 -4.87
C VAL A 44 -1.16 12.09 -3.48
N ASP A 45 -1.87 11.16 -2.88
CA ASP A 45 -1.58 10.66 -1.55
C ASP A 45 -1.75 9.16 -1.49
N TRP A 46 -0.87 8.51 -0.76
CA TRP A 46 -1.04 7.09 -0.49
C TRP A 46 -0.32 6.74 0.80
N SER A 47 -0.78 5.67 1.42
CA SER A 47 -0.18 5.18 2.64
C SER A 47 -0.39 3.68 2.73
N TRP A 48 0.34 3.07 3.65
CA TRP A 48 0.21 1.63 3.87
C TRP A 48 0.47 1.32 5.34
N GLU A 49 -0.05 0.21 5.77
CA GLU A 49 0.22 -0.28 7.11
C GLU A 49 0.21 -1.80 7.10
N LYS A 50 0.94 -2.40 8.03
CA LYS A 50 0.94 -3.84 8.19
C LYS A 50 -0.27 -4.23 9.01
N GLU A 51 -1.00 -5.22 8.54
CA GLU A 51 -2.10 -5.77 9.30
C GLU A 51 -1.55 -6.76 10.31
N GLN A 52 -2.00 -6.66 11.53
CA GLN A 52 -1.61 -7.60 12.57
C GLN A 52 -2.82 -8.38 13.03
N LEU A 53 -2.60 -9.65 13.23
CA LEU A 53 -3.65 -10.55 13.71
C LEU A 53 -3.62 -10.63 15.22
#